data_4d7f4ecb8b78c065881a15acfe272c91
#
_entry.id   4d7f4ecb8b78c065881a15acfe272c91
#
_cell.length_a   1.000
_cell.length_b   1.000
_cell.length_c   1.000
_cell.angle_alpha   90.00
_cell.angle_beta   90.00
_cell.angle_gamma   90.00
#
_symmetry.space_group_name_H-M   'P 1'
#
loop_
_entity.id
_entity.type
_entity.pdbx_description
1 polymer ?
#
loop_
_entity_poly.entity_id
_entity_poly.type
_entity_poly.pdbx_seq_one_letter_code
_entity_poly.pdbx_strand_id
1 'polypeptide(L)'
;KCELNSVIKVDYKSDSFNKIIFSEVLDVPVEQNTGLDSRTERFKGNINPYVIRRAPFRIFEIIKPIKSSMLISKSNFSLINVKIPIDKKLNLDKHQIDFTIHINDQKFSLKLKIHIHDIIIPELEKSNFFYTNWFNLSKMEEYHQLERWSTDWYIMLDKYAKLMAYGRQNCVKIPGELIYIENDEIFLNEERMM
;
A
#
# COMPACT_ATOMS: atom_id res chain seq x y z
N LYS A 1 -17.64 -15.00 -3.58
CA LYS A 1 -17.01 -16.32 -3.67
C LYS A 1 -16.90 -16.73 -5.12
N CYS A 2 -15.83 -17.35 -5.52
CA CYS A 2 -15.60 -17.90 -6.85
C CYS A 2 -14.95 -19.30 -6.69
N GLU A 3 -14.98 -20.08 -7.74
CA GLU A 3 -14.26 -21.34 -7.77
C GLU A 3 -12.79 -21.10 -8.15
N LEU A 4 -11.94 -22.04 -7.82
CA LEU A 4 -10.55 -22.04 -8.25
C LEU A 4 -10.49 -21.97 -9.79
N ASN A 5 -9.59 -21.15 -10.32
CA ASN A 5 -9.44 -20.90 -11.76
C ASN A 5 -10.61 -20.21 -12.46
N SER A 6 -11.57 -19.64 -11.70
CA SER A 6 -12.59 -18.79 -12.30
C SER A 6 -11.98 -17.57 -12.96
N VAL A 7 -12.44 -17.24 -14.17
CA VAL A 7 -12.09 -15.99 -14.84
C VAL A 7 -13.01 -14.90 -14.30
N ILE A 8 -12.40 -13.87 -13.74
CA ILE A 8 -13.11 -12.71 -13.20
C ILE A 8 -12.75 -11.50 -14.03
N LYS A 9 -13.76 -10.84 -14.59
CA LYS A 9 -13.62 -9.59 -15.34
C LYS A 9 -14.50 -8.53 -14.70
N VAL A 10 -13.97 -7.31 -14.56
CA VAL A 10 -14.70 -6.16 -14.03
C VAL A 10 -14.77 -5.09 -15.11
N ASP A 11 -15.97 -4.80 -15.56
CA ASP A 11 -16.25 -3.66 -16.44
C ASP A 11 -16.90 -2.54 -15.61
N TYR A 12 -16.79 -1.31 -16.06
CA TYR A 12 -17.47 -0.18 -15.42
C TYR A 12 -18.00 0.82 -16.44
N LYS A 13 -19.04 1.54 -16.04
CA LYS A 13 -19.59 2.68 -16.75
C LYS A 13 -19.74 3.84 -15.78
N SER A 14 -19.26 5.01 -16.16
CA SER A 14 -19.41 6.26 -15.42
C SER A 14 -19.31 7.44 -16.38
N ASP A 15 -20.13 8.46 -16.13
CA ASP A 15 -20.07 9.71 -16.90
C ASP A 15 -19.03 10.69 -16.33
N SER A 16 -18.53 10.43 -15.11
CA SER A 16 -17.65 11.34 -14.36
C SER A 16 -16.21 10.82 -14.23
N PHE A 17 -16.02 9.52 -14.28
CA PHE A 17 -14.70 8.91 -14.04
C PHE A 17 -14.21 8.15 -15.27
N ASN A 18 -13.23 8.74 -15.94
CA ASN A 18 -12.69 8.18 -17.19
C ASN A 18 -11.64 7.10 -16.96
N LYS A 19 -11.06 7.04 -15.76
CA LYS A 19 -9.98 6.12 -15.44
C LYS A 19 -10.19 5.53 -14.04
N ILE A 20 -10.40 4.21 -14.01
CA ILE A 20 -10.42 3.42 -12.79
C ILE A 20 -9.27 2.42 -12.86
N ILE A 21 -8.55 2.27 -11.77
CA ILE A 21 -7.39 1.38 -11.68
C ILE A 21 -7.77 0.19 -10.81
N PHE A 22 -7.58 -0.99 -11.37
CA PHE A 22 -7.82 -2.25 -10.66
C PHE A 22 -6.51 -2.89 -10.23
N SER A 23 -6.51 -3.49 -9.06
CA SER A 23 -5.39 -4.27 -8.56
C SER A 23 -5.92 -5.53 -7.88
N GLU A 24 -5.22 -6.64 -8.04
CA GLU A 24 -5.45 -7.86 -7.28
C GLU A 24 -4.89 -7.65 -5.87
N VAL A 25 -5.63 -8.04 -4.84
CA VAL A 25 -5.11 -8.09 -3.48
C VAL A 25 -4.77 -9.53 -3.15
N LEU A 26 -3.48 -9.77 -2.91
CA LEU A 26 -2.97 -11.09 -2.57
C LEU A 26 -2.94 -11.28 -1.07
N ASP A 27 -3.16 -12.51 -0.65
CA ASP A 27 -3.04 -12.90 0.74
C ASP A 27 -1.62 -13.31 1.09
N VAL A 28 -1.22 -13.01 2.32
CA VAL A 28 0.07 -13.38 2.89
C VAL A 28 -0.13 -14.24 4.15
N PRO A 29 0.78 -15.18 4.43
CA PRO A 29 0.71 -15.96 5.64
C PRO A 29 1.11 -15.11 6.87
N VAL A 30 0.37 -15.27 7.95
CA VAL A 30 0.74 -14.83 9.29
C VAL A 30 1.03 -16.09 10.10
N GLU A 31 2.29 -16.39 10.31
CA GLU A 31 2.73 -17.63 10.93
C GLU A 31 2.72 -17.55 12.46
N GLN A 32 3.01 -16.37 12.99
CA GLN A 32 3.07 -16.11 14.43
C GLN A 32 2.38 -14.78 14.77
N ASN A 33 1.77 -14.72 15.94
CA ASN A 33 1.25 -13.48 16.50
C ASN A 33 2.41 -12.74 17.19
N THR A 34 3.22 -12.04 16.42
CA THR A 34 4.28 -11.17 16.95
C THR A 34 3.70 -9.77 17.18
N GLY A 35 3.57 -9.35 18.41
CA GLY A 35 3.23 -7.97 18.74
C GLY A 35 4.47 -7.07 18.67
N LEU A 36 4.29 -5.81 18.35
CA LEU A 36 5.36 -4.79 18.38
C LEU A 36 6.04 -4.69 19.75
N ASP A 37 5.38 -5.11 20.80
CA ASP A 37 5.84 -5.04 22.18
C ASP A 37 5.93 -6.39 22.87
N SER A 38 5.95 -7.48 22.11
CA SER A 38 5.99 -8.84 22.62
C SER A 38 4.93 -9.18 23.69
N ARG A 39 3.84 -8.44 23.75
CA ARG A 39 2.75 -8.70 24.70
C ARG A 39 2.19 -10.11 24.55
N THR A 40 2.23 -10.66 23.36
CA THR A 40 1.83 -12.05 23.10
C THR A 40 2.72 -13.05 23.84
N GLU A 41 4.01 -12.76 24.01
CA GLU A 41 4.96 -13.60 24.75
C GLU A 41 4.81 -13.48 26.27
N ARG A 42 4.34 -12.35 26.77
CA ARG A 42 4.08 -12.12 28.18
C ARG A 42 2.93 -12.95 28.74
N PHE A 43 2.04 -13.39 27.86
CA PHE A 43 0.89 -14.21 28.23
C PHE A 43 1.19 -15.71 28.11
N LYS A 44 2.36 -16.17 28.60
CA LYS A 44 2.75 -17.57 28.59
C LYS A 44 1.66 -18.45 29.20
N GLY A 45 1.14 -19.36 28.40
CA GLY A 45 0.08 -20.30 28.81
C GLY A 45 -1.34 -19.71 28.88
N ASN A 46 -1.51 -18.40 28.81
CA ASN A 46 -2.80 -17.74 28.85
C ASN A 46 -3.21 -17.21 27.47
N ILE A 47 -4.52 -17.02 27.28
CA ILE A 47 -5.04 -16.36 26.07
C ILE A 47 -4.79 -14.86 26.20
N ASN A 48 -3.99 -14.29 25.32
CA ASN A 48 -3.87 -12.84 25.23
C ASN A 48 -5.20 -12.24 24.75
N PRO A 49 -5.88 -11.43 25.59
CA PRO A 49 -7.20 -10.85 25.25
C PRO A 49 -7.16 -9.87 24.08
N TYR A 50 -5.98 -9.34 23.72
CA TYR A 50 -5.82 -8.41 22.60
C TYR A 50 -5.60 -9.10 21.26
N VAL A 51 -5.43 -10.41 21.23
CA VAL A 51 -5.31 -11.18 19.99
C VAL A 51 -6.70 -11.53 19.47
N ILE A 52 -7.13 -10.81 18.43
CA ILE A 52 -8.43 -11.02 17.79
C ILE A 52 -8.42 -12.35 17.01
N ARG A 53 -7.27 -12.70 16.40
CA ARG A 53 -7.11 -13.91 15.60
C ARG A 53 -5.76 -14.56 15.87
N ARG A 54 -5.78 -15.83 16.17
CA ARG A 54 -4.54 -16.58 16.40
C ARG A 54 -3.93 -17.09 15.10
N ALA A 55 -2.62 -16.94 14.99
CA ALA A 55 -1.84 -17.58 13.92
C ALA A 55 -1.83 -19.12 14.09
N PRO A 56 -1.69 -19.91 12.99
CA PRO A 56 -1.46 -19.40 11.65
C PRO A 56 -2.76 -19.01 10.93
N PHE A 57 -2.69 -17.98 10.10
CA PHE A 57 -3.78 -17.59 9.20
C PHE A 57 -3.23 -16.84 7.98
N ARG A 58 -4.08 -16.52 7.03
CA ARG A 58 -3.73 -15.66 5.88
C ARG A 58 -4.54 -14.38 5.92
N ILE A 59 -3.92 -13.27 5.50
CA ILE A 59 -4.54 -11.95 5.41
C ILE A 59 -4.30 -11.34 4.04
N PHE A 60 -5.31 -10.73 3.46
CA PHE A 60 -5.19 -9.97 2.21
C PHE A 60 -4.53 -8.63 2.49
N GLU A 61 -3.34 -8.40 1.90
CA GLU A 61 -2.53 -7.23 2.22
C GLU A 61 -1.76 -6.69 1.00
N ILE A 62 -1.23 -7.55 0.13
CA ILE A 62 -0.40 -7.11 -0.98
C ILE A 62 -1.27 -6.64 -2.15
N ILE A 63 -1.12 -5.39 -2.55
CA ILE A 63 -1.78 -4.81 -3.72
C ILE A 63 -0.89 -5.01 -4.94
N LYS A 64 -1.31 -5.90 -5.84
CA LYS A 64 -0.63 -6.21 -7.10
C LYS A 64 -1.36 -5.56 -8.27
N PRO A 65 -0.74 -4.60 -8.98
CA PRO A 65 -1.34 -4.00 -10.16
C PRO A 65 -1.68 -5.05 -11.22
N ILE A 66 -2.85 -4.95 -11.83
CA ILE A 66 -3.25 -5.76 -12.98
C ILE A 66 -3.30 -4.89 -14.24
N LYS A 67 -2.80 -5.41 -15.36
CA LYS A 67 -2.75 -4.68 -16.63
C LYS A 67 -4.12 -4.55 -17.30
N SER A 68 -5.03 -5.45 -16.97
CA SER A 68 -6.41 -5.49 -17.48
C SER A 68 -7.38 -5.57 -16.30
N SER A 69 -8.65 -5.32 -16.55
CA SER A 69 -9.71 -5.53 -15.55
C SER A 69 -10.07 -7.02 -15.35
N MET A 70 -9.18 -7.93 -15.72
CA MET A 70 -9.39 -9.37 -15.68
C MET A 70 -8.32 -10.06 -14.87
N LEU A 71 -8.73 -11.03 -14.05
CA LEU A 71 -7.85 -11.90 -13.26
C LEU A 71 -8.39 -13.33 -13.23
N ILE A 72 -7.51 -14.27 -12.87
CA ILE A 72 -7.89 -15.67 -12.65
C ILE A 72 -7.81 -15.94 -11.14
N SER A 73 -8.90 -16.45 -10.59
CA SER A 73 -9.01 -16.79 -9.19
C SER A 73 -8.02 -17.90 -8.80
N LYS A 74 -7.23 -17.67 -7.74
CA LYS A 74 -6.29 -18.65 -7.18
C LYS A 74 -6.83 -19.36 -5.93
N SER A 75 -8.01 -18.99 -5.50
CA SER A 75 -8.68 -19.55 -4.34
C SER A 75 -10.19 -19.34 -4.45
N ASN A 76 -10.94 -19.78 -3.45
CA ASN A 76 -12.38 -19.55 -3.38
C ASN A 76 -12.78 -18.08 -3.11
N PHE A 77 -11.79 -17.20 -3.00
CA PHE A 77 -11.97 -15.77 -2.83
C PHE A 77 -11.00 -15.03 -3.74
N SER A 78 -11.48 -13.95 -4.34
CA SER A 78 -10.66 -12.97 -5.00
C SER A 78 -11.01 -11.60 -4.47
N LEU A 79 -10.00 -10.83 -4.12
CA LEU A 79 -10.16 -9.46 -3.64
C LEU A 79 -9.55 -8.51 -4.65
N ILE A 80 -10.36 -7.55 -5.08
CA ILE A 80 -9.97 -6.54 -6.07
C ILE A 80 -10.00 -5.18 -5.38
N ASN A 81 -8.86 -4.51 -5.39
CA ASN A 81 -8.78 -3.11 -5.00
C ASN A 81 -9.16 -2.24 -6.21
N VAL A 82 -10.05 -1.30 -5.98
CA VAL A 82 -10.51 -0.34 -6.99
C VAL A 82 -10.08 1.06 -6.58
N LYS A 83 -9.17 1.64 -7.34
CA LYS A 83 -8.71 3.01 -7.14
C LYS A 83 -9.39 3.94 -8.13
N ILE A 84 -10.10 4.94 -7.63
CA ILE A 84 -10.81 5.95 -8.40
C ILE A 84 -10.08 7.28 -8.22
N PRO A 85 -9.30 7.73 -9.20
CA PRO A 85 -8.68 9.06 -9.14
C PRO A 85 -9.74 10.14 -9.20
N ILE A 86 -9.69 11.07 -8.26
CA ILE A 86 -10.58 12.23 -8.22
C ILE A 86 -9.80 13.43 -8.76
N ASP A 87 -10.26 13.97 -9.88
CA ASP A 87 -9.71 15.18 -10.48
C ASP A 87 -10.29 16.42 -9.77
N LYS A 88 -9.46 17.45 -9.58
CA LYS A 88 -9.89 18.77 -9.07
C LYS A 88 -10.97 19.44 -9.91
N LYS A 89 -11.14 19.01 -11.16
CA LYS A 89 -12.16 19.52 -12.10
C LYS A 89 -13.53 18.84 -11.97
N LEU A 90 -13.64 17.81 -11.16
CA LEU A 90 -14.92 17.15 -10.92
C LEU A 90 -15.86 18.07 -10.15
N ASN A 91 -17.11 18.10 -10.58
CA ASN A 91 -18.13 18.88 -9.88
C ASN A 91 -18.34 18.35 -8.45
N LEU A 92 -18.62 19.28 -7.54
CA LEU A 92 -18.98 18.99 -6.16
C LEU A 92 -20.43 18.47 -6.14
N ASP A 93 -20.62 17.19 -6.40
CA ASP A 93 -21.94 16.56 -6.45
C ASP A 93 -21.85 15.04 -6.18
N LYS A 94 -22.99 14.40 -6.35
CA LYS A 94 -23.13 12.96 -6.29
C LYS A 94 -22.83 12.34 -7.66
N HIS A 95 -21.88 11.42 -7.67
CA HIS A 95 -21.50 10.69 -8.86
C HIS A 95 -21.83 9.22 -8.70
N GLN A 96 -21.98 8.51 -9.82
CA GLN A 96 -22.26 7.07 -9.83
C GLN A 96 -21.30 6.34 -10.75
N ILE A 97 -20.92 5.16 -10.32
CA ILE A 97 -20.21 4.18 -11.13
C ILE A 97 -21.00 2.88 -11.10
N ASP A 98 -21.34 2.38 -12.26
CA ASP A 98 -21.98 1.09 -12.42
C ASP A 98 -20.93 0.06 -12.79
N PHE A 99 -20.64 -0.85 -11.88
CA PHE A 99 -19.75 -1.98 -12.11
C PHE A 99 -20.52 -3.19 -12.60
N THR A 100 -19.94 -3.90 -13.54
CA THR A 100 -20.38 -5.21 -13.99
C THR A 100 -19.25 -6.20 -13.74
N ILE A 101 -19.52 -7.19 -12.89
CA ILE A 101 -18.57 -8.22 -12.54
C ILE A 101 -18.99 -9.51 -13.24
N HIS A 102 -18.12 -10.05 -14.07
CA HIS A 102 -18.30 -11.32 -14.73
C HIS A 102 -17.45 -12.36 -14.01
N ILE A 103 -18.06 -13.48 -13.64
CA ILE A 103 -17.37 -14.64 -13.06
C ILE A 103 -17.77 -15.84 -13.91
N ASN A 104 -16.85 -16.31 -14.74
CA ASN A 104 -17.18 -17.25 -15.83
C ASN A 104 -18.41 -16.76 -16.63
N ASP A 105 -19.48 -17.53 -16.69
CA ASP A 105 -20.72 -17.17 -17.40
C ASP A 105 -21.72 -16.37 -16.58
N GLN A 106 -21.42 -16.10 -15.32
CA GLN A 106 -22.29 -15.35 -14.41
C GLN A 106 -21.96 -13.86 -14.45
N LYS A 107 -23.01 -13.03 -14.32
CA LYS A 107 -22.92 -11.58 -14.32
C LYS A 107 -23.56 -10.98 -13.07
N PHE A 108 -22.83 -10.08 -12.43
CA PHE A 108 -23.26 -9.35 -11.25
C PHE A 108 -23.15 -7.85 -11.49
N SER A 109 -24.10 -7.07 -10.97
CA SER A 109 -24.09 -5.61 -11.07
C SER A 109 -23.95 -4.99 -9.70
N LEU A 110 -23.08 -3.97 -9.58
CA LEU A 110 -22.86 -3.21 -8.36
C LEU A 110 -22.88 -1.72 -8.71
N LYS A 111 -23.63 -0.92 -7.95
CA LYS A 111 -23.68 0.53 -8.08
C LYS A 111 -22.90 1.17 -6.93
N LEU A 112 -21.89 1.96 -7.25
CA LEU A 112 -21.15 2.76 -6.29
C LEU A 112 -21.59 4.21 -6.43
N LYS A 113 -22.09 4.79 -5.33
CA LYS A 113 -22.40 6.22 -5.24
C LYS A 113 -21.26 6.94 -4.52
N ILE A 114 -20.76 8.01 -5.12
CA ILE A 114 -19.65 8.81 -4.59
C ILE A 114 -20.17 10.22 -4.39
N HIS A 115 -19.96 10.78 -3.22
CA HIS A 115 -20.22 12.18 -2.93
C HIS A 115 -18.89 12.91 -2.76
N ILE A 116 -18.62 13.88 -3.62
CA ILE A 116 -17.44 14.72 -3.56
C ILE A 116 -17.74 15.98 -2.75
N HIS A 117 -17.00 16.15 -1.67
CA HIS A 117 -17.07 17.31 -0.79
C HIS A 117 -16.11 18.39 -1.23
N ASP A 118 -16.43 19.65 -0.92
CA ASP A 118 -15.53 20.80 -1.12
C ASP A 118 -14.40 20.83 -0.08
N ILE A 119 -13.59 19.78 -0.13
CA ILE A 119 -12.43 19.63 0.75
C ILE A 119 -11.24 19.30 -0.13
N ILE A 120 -10.24 20.15 -0.12
CA ILE A 120 -9.00 19.95 -0.85
C ILE A 120 -7.93 19.43 0.12
N ILE A 121 -7.47 18.22 -0.13
CA ILE A 121 -6.29 17.69 0.56
C ILE A 121 -5.07 18.45 0.01
N PRO A 122 -4.29 19.14 0.84
CA PRO A 122 -3.14 19.91 0.38
C PRO A 122 -2.11 19.03 -0.31
N GLU A 123 -1.35 19.60 -1.23
CA GLU A 123 -0.17 18.94 -1.81
C GLU A 123 0.80 18.53 -0.67
N LEU A 124 1.62 17.51 -0.92
CA LEU A 124 2.51 16.96 0.10
C LEU A 124 3.43 18.02 0.73
N GLU A 125 3.98 18.88 -0.10
CA GLU A 125 4.88 19.97 0.29
C GLU A 125 4.20 21.07 1.15
N LYS A 126 2.88 21.17 1.04
CA LYS A 126 2.05 22.14 1.77
C LYS A 126 1.35 21.52 2.99
N SER A 127 1.64 20.28 3.30
CA SER A 127 1.03 19.58 4.42
C SER A 127 1.73 19.97 5.73
N ASN A 128 0.94 20.43 6.71
CA ASN A 128 1.43 20.68 8.06
C ASN A 128 1.44 19.41 8.93
N PHE A 129 0.98 18.30 8.40
CA PHE A 129 0.98 17.01 9.09
C PHE A 129 2.21 16.22 8.67
N PHE A 130 3.10 15.95 9.63
CA PHE A 130 4.28 15.13 9.42
C PHE A 130 3.91 13.65 9.54
N TYR A 131 4.18 12.89 8.48
CA TYR A 131 3.92 11.47 8.42
C TYR A 131 5.17 10.72 7.94
N THR A 132 5.59 9.74 8.71
CA THR A 132 6.69 8.85 8.37
C THR A 132 6.34 7.40 8.68
N ASN A 133 6.74 6.51 7.81
CA ASN A 133 6.84 5.08 8.10
C ASN A 133 8.28 4.72 8.43
N TRP A 134 8.45 3.76 9.30
CA TRP A 134 9.78 3.25 9.61
C TRP A 134 10.29 2.46 8.41
N PHE A 135 11.47 2.84 7.96
CA PHE A 135 12.14 2.24 6.84
C PHE A 135 13.51 1.75 7.29
N ASN A 136 13.84 0.51 6.97
CA ASN A 136 15.10 -0.11 7.36
C ASN A 136 15.94 -0.39 6.12
N LEU A 137 17.02 0.37 5.96
CA LEU A 137 17.95 0.27 4.83
C LEU A 137 18.59 -1.12 4.74
N SER A 138 19.02 -1.69 5.87
CA SER A 138 19.65 -3.02 5.88
C SER A 138 18.69 -4.11 5.43
N LYS A 139 17.39 -3.98 5.73
CA LYS A 139 16.38 -4.92 5.21
C LYS A 139 16.12 -4.75 3.72
N MET A 140 16.19 -3.53 3.20
CA MET A 140 16.15 -3.30 1.76
C MET A 140 17.35 -3.96 1.06
N GLU A 141 18.54 -3.79 1.62
CA GLU A 141 19.79 -4.39 1.12
C GLU A 141 19.71 -5.92 1.10
N GLU A 142 19.33 -6.53 2.21
CA GLU A 142 19.17 -7.97 2.35
C GLU A 142 18.14 -8.53 1.36
N TYR A 143 16.97 -7.91 1.28
CA TYR A 143 15.86 -8.40 0.45
C TYR A 143 16.15 -8.30 -1.04
N HIS A 144 16.80 -7.22 -1.47
CA HIS A 144 17.13 -6.97 -2.88
C HIS A 144 18.56 -7.36 -3.25
N GLN A 145 19.34 -7.91 -2.30
CA GLN A 145 20.73 -8.34 -2.48
C GLN A 145 21.61 -7.19 -3.03
N LEU A 146 21.50 -6.03 -2.39
CA LEU A 146 22.19 -4.81 -2.81
C LEU A 146 23.41 -4.55 -1.94
N GLU A 147 24.47 -4.12 -2.57
CA GLU A 147 25.62 -3.53 -1.89
C GLU A 147 25.32 -2.07 -1.56
N ARG A 148 25.51 -1.70 -0.30
CA ARG A 148 25.28 -0.32 0.17
C ARG A 148 26.15 0.66 -0.61
N TRP A 149 25.56 1.80 -1.00
CA TRP A 149 26.18 2.88 -1.78
C TRP A 149 26.47 2.54 -3.25
N SER A 150 26.13 1.35 -3.72
CA SER A 150 26.20 1.03 -5.15
C SER A 150 25.15 1.82 -5.95
N THR A 151 25.33 1.92 -7.26
CA THR A 151 24.35 2.54 -8.16
C THR A 151 22.97 1.90 -8.03
N ASP A 152 22.90 0.57 -7.95
CA ASP A 152 21.64 -0.17 -7.82
C ASP A 152 20.97 0.07 -6.47
N TRP A 153 21.76 0.29 -5.42
CA TRP A 153 21.26 0.68 -4.11
C TRP A 153 20.54 2.05 -4.16
N TYR A 154 21.14 3.05 -4.79
CA TYR A 154 20.53 4.37 -4.96
C TYR A 154 19.27 4.31 -5.84
N ILE A 155 19.29 3.52 -6.91
CA ILE A 155 18.11 3.30 -7.77
C ILE A 155 16.96 2.68 -6.96
N MET A 156 17.26 1.74 -6.09
CA MET A 156 16.26 1.10 -5.25
C MET A 156 15.74 2.06 -4.17
N LEU A 157 16.62 2.81 -3.53
CA LEU A 157 16.23 3.83 -2.55
C LEU A 157 15.29 4.87 -3.16
N ASP A 158 15.57 5.34 -4.38
CA ASP A 158 14.70 6.27 -5.12
C ASP A 158 13.31 5.67 -5.36
N LYS A 159 13.23 4.38 -5.73
CA LYS A 159 11.94 3.69 -5.90
C LYS A 159 11.13 3.64 -4.60
N TYR A 160 11.80 3.34 -3.48
CA TYR A 160 11.14 3.34 -2.17
C TYR A 160 10.70 4.74 -1.76
N ALA A 161 11.55 5.75 -1.97
CA ALA A 161 11.22 7.16 -1.68
C ALA A 161 10.00 7.63 -2.47
N LYS A 162 9.93 7.31 -3.77
CA LYS A 162 8.77 7.61 -4.62
C LYS A 162 7.50 6.90 -4.14
N LEU A 163 7.61 5.65 -3.72
CA LEU A 163 6.48 4.89 -3.18
C LEU A 163 5.99 5.49 -1.85
N MET A 164 6.90 5.86 -0.97
CA MET A 164 6.59 6.50 0.30
C MET A 164 5.94 7.87 0.09
N ALA A 165 6.48 8.70 -0.81
CA ALA A 165 5.89 9.99 -1.18
C ALA A 165 4.48 9.83 -1.79
N TYR A 166 4.29 8.81 -2.62
CA TYR A 166 2.97 8.45 -3.13
C TYR A 166 1.99 8.09 -2.01
N GLY A 167 2.45 7.42 -0.96
CA GLY A 167 1.71 7.16 0.30
C GLY A 167 1.60 8.38 1.23
N ARG A 168 2.01 9.59 0.76
CA ARG A 168 1.99 10.86 1.50
C ARG A 168 2.96 10.93 2.68
N GLN A 169 4.00 10.13 2.69
CA GLN A 169 5.09 10.30 3.63
C GLN A 169 5.91 11.53 3.23
N ASN A 170 6.06 12.46 4.16
CA ASN A 170 6.81 13.72 3.97
C ASN A 170 7.93 13.90 4.99
N CYS A 171 8.19 12.88 5.77
CA CYS A 171 9.28 12.86 6.73
C CYS A 171 10.05 11.55 6.58
N VAL A 172 11.38 11.61 6.57
CA VAL A 172 12.25 10.45 6.42
C VAL A 172 13.22 10.41 7.60
N LYS A 173 13.39 9.23 8.17
CA LYS A 173 14.44 8.99 9.16
C LYS A 173 15.77 8.81 8.43
N ILE A 174 16.70 9.70 8.67
CA ILE A 174 18.07 9.61 8.15
C ILE A 174 18.92 8.87 9.19
N PRO A 175 19.70 7.84 8.81
CA PRO A 175 20.69 7.24 9.70
C PRO A 175 21.66 8.30 10.22
N GLY A 176 21.86 8.34 11.54
CA GLY A 176 22.72 9.34 12.18
C GLY A 176 24.18 9.28 11.74
N GLU A 177 24.63 8.15 11.21
CA GLU A 177 25.96 7.97 10.62
C GLU A 177 26.23 8.76 9.34
N LEU A 178 25.13 9.20 8.67
CA LEU A 178 25.22 9.98 7.42
C LEU A 178 25.32 11.48 7.65
N ILE A 179 25.14 11.92 8.87
CA ILE A 179 25.18 13.33 9.23
C ILE A 179 26.06 13.53 10.44
N TYR A 180 26.67 14.70 10.52
CA TYR A 180 27.25 15.18 11.76
C TYR A 180 26.81 16.63 12.02
N ILE A 181 26.90 17.06 13.27
CA ILE A 181 26.51 18.40 13.71
C ILE A 181 27.77 19.12 14.17
N GLU A 182 28.01 20.27 13.62
CA GLU A 182 29.10 21.16 14.02
C GLU A 182 28.59 22.61 14.05
N ASN A 183 28.83 23.32 15.16
CA ASN A 183 28.38 24.70 15.37
C ASN A 183 26.85 24.91 15.12
N ASP A 184 26.03 23.95 15.55
CA ASP A 184 24.57 23.91 15.36
C ASP A 184 24.11 23.79 13.89
N GLU A 185 25.02 23.52 12.98
CA GLU A 185 24.73 23.23 11.58
C GLU A 185 24.84 21.72 11.28
N ILE A 186 24.01 21.24 10.33
CA ILE A 186 23.97 19.83 9.95
C ILE A 186 24.75 19.65 8.63
N PHE A 187 25.72 18.78 8.66
CA PHE A 187 26.56 18.43 7.52
C PHE A 187 26.37 16.96 7.13
N LEU A 188 26.57 16.66 5.84
CA LEU A 188 26.66 15.30 5.35
C LEU A 188 28.03 14.70 5.68
N ASN A 189 28.04 13.47 6.11
CA ASN A 189 29.28 12.72 6.33
C ASN A 189 29.73 12.09 5.01
N GLU A 190 30.50 12.84 4.22
CA GLU A 190 30.95 12.42 2.89
C GLU A 190 31.84 11.16 2.92
N GLU A 191 32.62 10.97 3.99
CA GLU A 191 33.46 9.76 4.15
C GLU A 191 32.64 8.48 4.29
N ARG A 192 31.38 8.59 4.73
CA ARG A 192 30.45 7.48 4.84
C ARG A 192 29.57 7.30 3.60
N MET A 193 29.69 8.22 2.64
CA MET A 193 28.94 8.20 1.38
C MET A 193 29.79 7.69 0.21
N MET A 194 31.09 7.54 0.39
CA MET A 194 32.02 6.91 -0.55
C MET A 194 32.23 5.44 -0.18
#